data_5848e3679a3cde2f4b8806f21f5bb29d
#
_entry.id   5848e3679a3cde2f4b8806f21f5bb29d
#
_cell.length_a   1.000
_cell.length_b   1.000
_cell.length_c   1.000
_cell.angle_alpha   90.00
_cell.angle_beta   90.00
_cell.angle_gamma   90.00
#
_symmetry.space_group_name_H-M   'P 1'
#
loop_
_entity.id
_entity.type
_entity.pdbx_description
1 polymer ?
#
loop_
_entity_poly.entity_id
_entity_poly.type
_entity_poly.pdbx_seq_one_letter_code
_entity_poly.pdbx_strand_id
1 'polypeptide(L)'
;MKLPIFYVQADLPEGVKHLVTCNAGERLSRGGKLPSELIMGVLLKPSEDFTSGVRPDNFGTNTTFVHFLQQIIGKYGPDTVQLRVDAESIENGTLYVVDERAPRPEPDQQWEVFNDDILGEFDVKNGFIVPGSYRPNRDYRVLSSRGFPQLEDEMMEFLVWALDELPEPEGDFIAGDWGMIS
;
A
#
# COMPACT_ATOMS: atom_id res chain seq x y z
N MET A 1 8.39 8.21 7.80
CA MET A 1 9.06 6.84 7.75
C MET A 1 8.81 6.23 6.37
N LYS A 2 9.73 5.39 5.82
CA LYS A 2 9.52 4.72 4.54
C LYS A 2 9.26 3.23 4.76
N LEU A 3 8.33 2.65 4.02
CA LEU A 3 8.06 1.22 4.04
C LEU A 3 9.31 0.45 3.55
N PRO A 4 9.89 -0.46 4.34
CA PRO A 4 11.03 -1.28 3.91
C PRO A 4 10.59 -2.23 2.78
N ILE A 5 11.29 -2.16 1.65
CA ILE A 5 10.99 -2.97 0.46
C ILE A 5 12.11 -3.98 0.23
N PHE A 6 11.73 -5.23 -0.02
CA PHE A 6 12.64 -6.33 -0.28
C PHE A 6 12.26 -7.02 -1.59
N TYR A 7 13.28 -7.50 -2.29
CA TYR A 7 13.13 -8.27 -3.51
C TYR A 7 13.44 -9.73 -3.22
N VAL A 8 12.52 -10.63 -3.53
CA VAL A 8 12.61 -12.05 -3.21
C VAL A 8 12.41 -12.88 -4.46
N GLN A 9 13.36 -13.78 -4.73
CA GLN A 9 13.16 -14.83 -5.71
C GLN A 9 12.54 -16.04 -5.01
N ALA A 10 11.39 -16.50 -5.50
CA ALA A 10 10.68 -17.64 -4.95
C ALA A 10 10.54 -18.75 -6.00
N ASP A 11 10.92 -19.97 -5.62
CA ASP A 11 10.72 -21.15 -6.41
C ASP A 11 9.33 -21.72 -6.08
N LEU A 12 8.39 -21.57 -7.01
CA LEU A 12 7.02 -22.02 -6.89
C LEU A 12 6.76 -23.20 -7.82
N PRO A 13 5.70 -24.00 -7.61
CA PRO A 13 5.37 -25.13 -8.50
C PRO A 13 5.21 -24.74 -9.97
N GLU A 14 4.74 -23.51 -10.24
CA GLU A 14 4.58 -22.94 -11.56
C GLU A 14 5.87 -22.28 -12.12
N GLY A 15 6.97 -22.30 -11.37
CA GLY A 15 8.26 -21.75 -11.75
C GLY A 15 8.75 -20.63 -10.85
N VAL A 16 9.91 -20.07 -11.19
CA VAL A 16 10.54 -18.99 -10.44
C VAL A 16 9.75 -17.69 -10.59
N LYS A 17 9.43 -17.08 -9.47
CA LYS A 17 8.79 -15.75 -9.40
C LYS A 17 9.69 -14.73 -8.71
N HIS A 18 9.65 -13.52 -9.22
CA HIS A 18 10.34 -12.38 -8.63
C HIS A 18 9.32 -11.52 -7.88
N LEU A 19 9.34 -11.60 -6.56
CA LEU A 19 8.39 -10.95 -5.67
C LEU A 19 8.95 -9.63 -5.14
N VAL A 20 8.08 -8.65 -5.01
CA VAL A 20 8.37 -7.42 -4.29
C VAL A 20 7.56 -7.45 -3.00
N THR A 21 8.25 -7.40 -1.86
CA THR A 21 7.64 -7.51 -0.54
C THR A 21 7.91 -6.25 0.28
N CYS A 22 7.09 -6.00 1.27
CA CYS A 22 7.30 -4.95 2.24
C CYS A 22 7.44 -5.53 3.65
N ASN A 23 8.21 -4.84 4.50
CA ASN A 23 8.39 -5.18 5.93
C ASN A 23 8.74 -6.66 6.22
N ALA A 24 9.32 -7.35 5.25
CA ALA A 24 9.57 -8.80 5.32
C ALA A 24 10.94 -9.18 5.88
N GLY A 25 11.82 -8.20 6.19
CA GLY A 25 13.25 -8.44 6.48
C GLY A 25 13.50 -9.40 7.62
N GLU A 26 12.80 -9.27 8.74
CA GLU A 26 12.97 -10.15 9.89
C GLU A 26 12.50 -11.58 9.60
N ARG A 27 11.37 -11.75 8.93
CA ARG A 27 10.83 -13.05 8.52
C ARG A 27 11.73 -13.75 7.50
N LEU A 28 12.24 -12.99 6.53
CA LEU A 28 13.19 -13.49 5.52
C LEU A 28 14.51 -13.96 6.16
N SER A 29 15.03 -13.19 7.13
CA SER A 29 16.28 -13.53 7.81
C SER A 29 16.17 -14.82 8.67
N ARG A 30 14.97 -15.12 9.17
CA ARG A 30 14.68 -16.34 9.94
C ARG A 30 14.30 -17.52 9.06
N GLY A 31 14.24 -17.38 7.73
CA GLY A 31 13.73 -18.40 6.82
C GLY A 31 12.22 -18.67 7.01
N GLY A 32 11.50 -17.68 7.57
CA GLY A 32 10.07 -17.79 7.85
C GLY A 32 9.21 -17.70 6.59
N LYS A 33 7.98 -18.12 6.74
CA LYS A 33 6.96 -18.03 5.70
C LYS A 33 6.45 -16.58 5.60
N LEU A 34 6.13 -16.13 4.39
CA LEU A 34 5.59 -14.80 4.17
C LEU A 34 4.07 -14.86 4.00
N PRO A 35 3.30 -14.17 4.87
CA PRO A 35 1.90 -13.87 4.59
C PRO A 35 1.75 -13.13 3.27
N SER A 36 0.65 -13.37 2.56
CA SER A 36 0.41 -12.74 1.26
C SER A 36 0.27 -11.21 1.36
N GLU A 37 -0.14 -10.72 2.51
CA GLU A 37 -0.24 -9.29 2.84
C GLU A 37 1.12 -8.56 2.83
N LEU A 38 2.22 -9.28 3.01
CA LEU A 38 3.58 -8.71 2.90
C LEU A 38 4.06 -8.61 1.45
N ILE A 39 3.38 -9.23 0.51
CA ILE A 39 3.78 -9.28 -0.89
C ILE A 39 3.01 -8.20 -1.65
N MET A 40 3.72 -7.16 -2.07
CA MET A 40 3.14 -6.03 -2.80
C MET A 40 2.78 -6.43 -4.24
N GLY A 41 3.57 -7.31 -4.83
CA GLY A 41 3.34 -7.78 -6.19
C GLY A 41 4.48 -8.62 -6.74
N VAL A 42 4.41 -8.91 -8.04
CA VAL A 42 5.33 -9.78 -8.76
C VAL A 42 5.80 -9.11 -10.06
N LEU A 43 7.04 -9.35 -10.47
CA LEU A 43 7.47 -8.97 -11.81
C LEU A 43 6.84 -9.89 -12.85
N LEU A 44 6.16 -9.31 -13.84
CA LEU A 44 5.51 -10.05 -14.92
C LEU A 44 6.54 -10.70 -15.86
N LYS A 45 7.68 -10.05 -16.03
CA LYS A 45 8.83 -10.56 -16.79
C LYS A 45 10.05 -10.56 -15.87
N PRO A 46 10.75 -11.70 -15.75
CA PRO A 46 12.02 -11.76 -15.03
C PRO A 46 13.02 -10.74 -15.58
N SER A 47 13.82 -10.16 -14.69
CA SER A 47 14.93 -9.28 -15.05
C SER A 47 16.20 -9.82 -14.39
N GLU A 48 17.34 -9.78 -15.10
CA GLU A 48 18.64 -10.16 -14.54
C GLU A 48 19.02 -9.22 -13.39
N ASP A 49 18.68 -7.94 -13.53
CA ASP A 49 18.74 -6.97 -12.44
C ASP A 49 17.33 -6.68 -11.94
N PHE A 50 17.05 -7.15 -10.72
CA PHE A 50 15.74 -6.99 -10.09
C PHE A 50 15.29 -5.53 -10.05
N THR A 51 16.20 -4.63 -9.71
CA THR A 51 15.91 -3.21 -9.55
C THR A 51 15.47 -2.56 -10.85
N SER A 52 16.12 -2.89 -11.96
CA SER A 52 15.75 -2.37 -13.29
C SER A 52 14.45 -2.97 -13.84
N GLY A 53 14.06 -4.16 -13.34
CA GLY A 53 12.81 -4.83 -13.69
C GLY A 53 11.58 -4.24 -13.03
N VAL A 54 11.74 -3.50 -11.93
CA VAL A 54 10.63 -2.90 -11.16
C VAL A 54 10.14 -1.63 -11.84
N ARG A 55 9.12 -1.78 -12.67
CA ARG A 55 8.48 -0.69 -13.41
C ARG A 55 6.97 -0.94 -13.44
N PRO A 56 6.14 0.12 -13.54
CA PRO A 56 4.68 -0.03 -13.55
C PRO A 56 4.15 -0.96 -14.66
N ASP A 57 4.82 -0.98 -15.83
CA ASP A 57 4.45 -1.83 -16.97
C ASP A 57 4.92 -3.29 -16.83
N ASN A 58 5.75 -3.59 -15.83
CA ASN A 58 6.27 -4.92 -15.53
C ASN A 58 5.90 -5.42 -14.13
N PHE A 59 4.91 -4.80 -13.49
CA PHE A 59 4.52 -5.09 -12.11
C PHE A 59 3.07 -5.56 -12.03
N GLY A 60 2.88 -6.80 -11.62
CA GLY A 60 1.57 -7.34 -11.26
C GLY A 60 1.30 -7.09 -9.77
N THR A 61 0.32 -6.25 -9.48
CA THR A 61 -0.06 -5.91 -8.11
C THR A 61 -0.75 -7.08 -7.42
N ASN A 62 -0.39 -7.35 -6.16
CA ASN A 62 -1.09 -8.31 -5.32
C ASN A 62 -2.34 -7.66 -4.69
N THR A 63 -3.51 -8.15 -5.05
CA THR A 63 -4.80 -7.64 -4.52
C THR A 63 -4.95 -7.84 -3.02
N THR A 64 -4.37 -8.89 -2.44
CA THR A 64 -4.39 -9.13 -0.99
C THR A 64 -3.68 -8.01 -0.23
N PHE A 65 -2.50 -7.59 -0.71
CA PHE A 65 -1.80 -6.44 -0.14
C PHE A 65 -2.63 -5.16 -0.25
N VAL A 66 -3.20 -4.88 -1.44
CA VAL A 66 -4.04 -3.68 -1.64
C VAL A 66 -5.23 -3.70 -0.67
N HIS A 67 -5.91 -4.84 -0.58
CA HIS A 67 -7.05 -4.96 0.32
C HIS A 67 -6.67 -4.73 1.78
N PHE A 68 -5.56 -5.32 2.22
CA PHE A 68 -5.02 -5.11 3.56
C PHE A 68 -4.67 -3.64 3.83
N LEU A 69 -3.95 -2.99 2.91
CA LEU A 69 -3.62 -1.56 2.99
C LEU A 69 -4.89 -0.71 3.14
N GLN A 70 -5.90 -0.97 2.32
CA GLN A 70 -7.17 -0.24 2.35
C GLN A 70 -7.92 -0.44 3.67
N GLN A 71 -7.88 -1.66 4.24
CA GLN A 71 -8.46 -1.92 5.56
C GLN A 71 -7.76 -1.13 6.67
N ILE A 72 -6.42 -1.06 6.64
CA ILE A 72 -5.65 -0.27 7.61
C ILE A 72 -6.00 1.21 7.52
N ILE A 73 -6.05 1.78 6.31
CA ILE A 73 -6.43 3.18 6.10
C ILE A 73 -7.86 3.45 6.61
N GLY A 74 -8.81 2.61 6.23
CA GLY A 74 -10.21 2.78 6.64
C GLY A 74 -10.42 2.68 8.14
N LYS A 75 -9.62 1.84 8.82
CA LYS A 75 -9.73 1.60 10.26
C LYS A 75 -9.01 2.67 11.09
N TYR A 76 -7.79 3.03 10.72
CA TYR A 76 -6.92 3.88 11.54
C TYR A 76 -6.78 5.31 11.01
N GLY A 77 -7.15 5.56 9.75
CA GLY A 77 -7.12 6.91 9.17
C GLY A 77 -7.83 7.97 10.00
N PRO A 78 -9.04 7.72 10.51
CA PRO A 78 -9.75 8.69 11.37
C PRO A 78 -9.02 9.06 12.67
N ASP A 79 -8.05 8.24 13.09
CA ASP A 79 -7.28 8.46 14.31
C ASP A 79 -5.99 9.25 14.09
N THR A 80 -5.54 9.41 12.84
CA THR A 80 -4.32 10.17 12.52
C THR A 80 -4.55 11.68 12.68
N VAL A 81 -3.52 12.37 13.15
CA VAL A 81 -3.57 13.83 13.36
C VAL A 81 -3.77 14.56 12.04
N GLN A 82 -3.06 14.15 10.99
CA GLN A 82 -3.11 14.83 9.70
C GLN A 82 -4.52 14.77 9.07
N LEU A 83 -5.15 13.60 9.01
CA LEU A 83 -6.48 13.48 8.42
C LEU A 83 -7.56 14.21 9.24
N ARG A 84 -7.40 14.29 10.57
CA ARG A 84 -8.30 15.11 11.40
C ARG A 84 -8.17 16.59 11.10
N VAL A 85 -6.95 17.11 10.99
CA VAL A 85 -6.70 18.51 10.62
C VAL A 85 -7.25 18.82 9.25
N ASP A 86 -7.04 17.93 8.29
CA ASP A 86 -7.56 18.09 6.93
C ASP A 86 -9.11 18.08 6.92
N ALA A 87 -9.74 17.21 7.72
CA ALA A 87 -11.19 17.16 7.87
C ALA A 87 -11.76 18.46 8.48
N GLU A 88 -11.12 19.00 9.52
CA GLU A 88 -11.51 20.29 10.11
C GLU A 88 -11.49 21.42 9.06
N SER A 89 -10.53 21.40 8.15
CA SER A 89 -10.39 22.41 7.09
C SER A 89 -11.49 22.30 6.02
N ILE A 90 -12.04 21.10 5.81
CA ILE A 90 -13.09 20.83 4.80
C ILE A 90 -14.48 21.20 5.33
N GLU A 91 -14.70 21.10 6.64
CA GLU A 91 -15.98 21.26 7.34
C GLU A 91 -17.07 20.25 6.91
N ASN A 92 -17.49 20.25 5.65
CA ASN A 92 -18.46 19.31 5.09
C ASN A 92 -18.08 18.94 3.65
N GLY A 93 -18.01 17.66 3.33
CA GLY A 93 -17.66 17.19 2.00
C GLY A 93 -16.89 15.88 1.99
N THR A 94 -15.96 15.76 1.07
CA THR A 94 -15.13 14.57 0.88
C THR A 94 -13.67 14.89 1.18
N LEU A 95 -13.06 14.08 2.03
CA LEU A 95 -11.62 14.10 2.32
C LEU A 95 -10.94 12.99 1.53
N TYR A 96 -10.09 13.35 0.59
CA TYR A 96 -9.25 12.39 -0.13
C TYR A 96 -8.02 12.02 0.69
N VAL A 97 -7.75 10.72 0.78
CA VAL A 97 -6.50 10.20 1.34
C VAL A 97 -5.51 10.03 0.20
N VAL A 98 -4.49 10.86 0.18
CA VAL A 98 -3.52 10.92 -0.92
C VAL A 98 -2.22 10.27 -0.48
N ASP A 99 -1.63 9.47 -1.39
CA ASP A 99 -0.30 8.91 -1.23
C ASP A 99 0.76 10.03 -1.28
N GLU A 100 1.62 10.11 -0.28
CA GLU A 100 2.62 11.19 -0.16
C GLU A 100 3.74 11.14 -1.22
N ARG A 101 3.78 10.08 -2.04
CA ARG A 101 4.60 10.10 -3.26
C ARG A 101 4.12 11.15 -4.27
N ALA A 102 2.85 11.57 -4.21
CA ALA A 102 2.35 12.70 -4.97
C ALA A 102 2.84 14.01 -4.33
N PRO A 103 3.55 14.87 -5.07
CA PRO A 103 4.08 16.11 -4.51
C PRO A 103 2.94 17.00 -4.04
N ARG A 104 3.02 17.50 -2.81
CA ARG A 104 2.11 18.54 -2.33
C ARG A 104 2.41 19.84 -3.04
N PRO A 105 1.41 20.58 -3.52
CA PRO A 105 1.62 21.85 -4.19
C PRO A 105 2.08 22.92 -3.19
N GLU A 106 2.73 23.97 -3.71
CA GLU A 106 2.93 25.20 -2.97
C GLU A 106 1.55 25.84 -2.65
N PRO A 107 1.43 26.66 -1.59
CA PRO A 107 0.15 27.15 -1.09
C PRO A 107 -0.74 27.90 -2.09
N ASP A 108 -0.16 28.41 -3.17
CA ASP A 108 -0.81 29.18 -4.24
C ASP A 108 -1.06 28.35 -5.53
N GLN A 109 -0.68 27.08 -5.53
CA GLN A 109 -0.84 26.19 -6.67
C GLN A 109 -2.06 25.27 -6.49
N GLN A 110 -2.76 25.02 -7.60
CA GLN A 110 -3.83 24.04 -7.62
C GLN A 110 -3.24 22.63 -7.53
N TRP A 111 -3.74 21.82 -6.60
CA TRP A 111 -3.26 20.45 -6.44
C TRP A 111 -3.86 19.53 -7.49
N GLU A 112 -3.05 19.12 -8.44
CA GLU A 112 -3.39 18.06 -9.37
C GLU A 112 -2.87 16.72 -8.82
N VAL A 113 -3.74 15.93 -8.20
CA VAL A 113 -3.44 14.57 -7.77
C VAL A 113 -3.89 13.61 -8.86
N PHE A 114 -2.98 12.75 -9.29
CA PHE A 114 -3.36 11.68 -10.22
C PHE A 114 -4.21 10.64 -9.51
N ASN A 115 -5.17 10.10 -10.22
CA ASN A 115 -6.12 9.15 -9.67
C ASN A 115 -5.45 7.88 -9.10
N ASP A 116 -4.33 7.46 -9.68
CA ASP A 116 -3.53 6.32 -9.23
C ASP A 116 -2.73 6.59 -7.93
N ASP A 117 -2.67 7.83 -7.45
CA ASP A 117 -2.05 8.22 -6.17
C ASP A 117 -3.10 8.54 -5.08
N ILE A 118 -4.39 8.48 -5.38
CA ILE A 118 -5.45 8.60 -4.38
C ILE A 118 -5.72 7.21 -3.78
N LEU A 119 -5.48 7.05 -2.49
CA LEU A 119 -5.73 5.80 -1.76
C LEU A 119 -7.23 5.53 -1.59
N GLY A 120 -7.99 6.55 -1.26
CA GLY A 120 -9.43 6.48 -1.04
C GLY A 120 -9.98 7.79 -0.51
N GLU A 121 -11.18 7.73 0.04
CA GLU A 121 -11.87 8.93 0.53
C GLU A 121 -12.73 8.65 1.75
N PHE A 122 -12.93 9.68 2.58
CA PHE A 122 -13.86 9.70 3.70
C PHE A 122 -14.90 10.79 3.50
N ASP A 123 -16.09 10.58 4.05
CA ASP A 123 -17.06 11.67 4.23
C ASP A 123 -16.67 12.51 5.46
N VAL A 124 -16.79 13.82 5.33
CA VAL A 124 -16.57 14.77 6.42
C VAL A 124 -17.87 15.53 6.70
N LYS A 125 -18.22 15.64 7.99
CA LYS A 125 -19.36 16.40 8.46
C LYS A 125 -19.01 17.20 9.70
N ASN A 126 -19.26 18.51 9.63
CA ASN A 126 -18.94 19.46 10.71
C ASN A 126 -17.46 19.38 11.15
N GLY A 127 -16.53 19.21 10.21
CA GLY A 127 -15.12 19.07 10.49
C GLY A 127 -14.66 17.72 11.01
N PHE A 128 -15.54 16.72 11.07
CA PHE A 128 -15.22 15.37 11.57
C PHE A 128 -15.37 14.33 10.47
N ILE A 129 -14.44 13.38 10.45
CA ILE A 129 -14.55 12.19 9.59
C ILE A 129 -15.74 11.35 10.07
N VAL A 130 -16.62 10.99 9.15
CA VAL A 130 -17.78 10.14 9.44
C VAL A 130 -17.28 8.70 9.65
N PRO A 131 -17.53 8.08 10.81
CA PRO A 131 -17.10 6.70 11.06
C PRO A 131 -17.66 5.73 10.03
N GLY A 132 -16.80 4.84 9.51
CA GLY A 132 -17.20 3.81 8.54
C GLY A 132 -17.50 4.32 7.12
N SER A 133 -17.21 5.59 6.83
CA SER A 133 -17.46 6.19 5.51
C SER A 133 -16.34 5.95 4.49
N TYR A 134 -15.27 5.24 4.85
CA TYR A 134 -14.14 5.01 3.97
C TYR A 134 -14.55 4.29 2.69
N ARG A 135 -14.15 4.85 1.57
CA ARG A 135 -14.31 4.26 0.23
C ARG A 135 -12.94 4.14 -0.44
N PRO A 136 -12.46 2.90 -0.68
CA PRO A 136 -11.19 2.67 -1.38
C PRO A 136 -11.28 3.15 -2.83
N ASN A 137 -10.20 3.74 -3.32
CA ASN A 137 -10.07 4.05 -4.74
C ASN A 137 -9.63 2.80 -5.53
N ARG A 138 -10.45 2.39 -6.51
CA ARG A 138 -10.18 1.21 -7.34
C ARG A 138 -9.07 1.43 -8.37
N ASP A 139 -8.75 2.69 -8.67
CA ASP A 139 -7.71 3.07 -9.62
C ASP A 139 -6.34 3.27 -8.95
N TYR A 140 -6.28 3.12 -7.61
CA TYR A 140 -5.01 3.21 -6.88
C TYR A 140 -4.03 2.14 -7.35
N ARG A 141 -2.78 2.55 -7.58
CA ARG A 141 -1.69 1.66 -7.99
C ARG A 141 -0.62 1.57 -6.93
N VAL A 142 -0.27 0.35 -6.51
CA VAL A 142 0.84 0.10 -5.59
C VAL A 142 2.17 0.58 -6.16
N LEU A 143 2.42 0.36 -7.44
CA LEU A 143 3.57 0.91 -8.14
C LEU A 143 3.10 1.86 -9.25
N SER A 144 3.37 3.14 -9.09
CA SER A 144 3.17 4.16 -10.12
C SER A 144 4.50 4.66 -10.69
N SER A 145 4.45 5.60 -11.62
CA SER A 145 5.65 6.29 -12.13
C SER A 145 6.42 7.04 -11.04
N ARG A 146 5.78 7.28 -9.89
CA ARG A 146 6.36 7.94 -8.70
C ARG A 146 6.92 6.97 -7.66
N GLY A 147 6.88 5.65 -7.94
CA GLY A 147 7.40 4.62 -7.05
C GLY A 147 6.34 3.92 -6.21
N PHE A 148 6.79 3.31 -5.11
CA PHE A 148 5.96 2.58 -4.16
C PHE A 148 5.25 3.51 -3.17
N PRO A 149 4.25 3.02 -2.41
CA PRO A 149 3.47 3.79 -1.47
C PRO A 149 4.32 4.56 -0.46
N GLN A 150 3.95 5.80 -0.22
CA GLN A 150 4.47 6.64 0.85
C GLN A 150 3.26 7.17 1.62
N LEU A 151 3.07 6.67 2.83
CA LEU A 151 1.99 7.11 3.70
C LEU A 151 2.51 8.20 4.64
N GLU A 152 1.61 8.99 5.15
CA GLU A 152 1.87 9.86 6.28
C GLU A 152 2.42 9.05 7.47
N ASP A 153 3.27 9.65 8.32
CA ASP A 153 4.07 8.91 9.31
C ASP A 153 3.23 8.07 10.28
N GLU A 154 2.15 8.60 10.85
CA GLU A 154 1.29 7.85 11.77
C GLU A 154 0.59 6.69 11.06
N MET A 155 0.12 6.91 9.82
CA MET A 155 -0.49 5.85 9.01
C MET A 155 0.52 4.76 8.64
N MET A 156 1.76 5.15 8.36
CA MET A 156 2.86 4.22 8.11
C MET A 156 3.17 3.38 9.35
N GLU A 157 3.16 3.97 10.54
CA GLU A 157 3.33 3.26 11.80
C GLU A 157 2.22 2.22 12.01
N PHE A 158 0.96 2.56 11.76
CA PHE A 158 -0.15 1.62 11.83
C PHE A 158 0.00 0.47 10.82
N LEU A 159 0.41 0.78 9.59
CA LEU A 159 0.63 -0.24 8.57
C LEU A 159 1.75 -1.21 8.98
N VAL A 160 2.91 -0.69 9.38
CA VAL A 160 4.06 -1.50 9.80
C VAL A 160 3.70 -2.36 11.01
N TRP A 161 3.06 -1.77 12.03
CA TRP A 161 2.59 -2.53 13.18
C TRP A 161 1.63 -3.67 12.78
N ALA A 162 0.66 -3.39 11.94
CA ALA A 162 -0.29 -4.41 11.50
C ALA A 162 0.36 -5.52 10.66
N LEU A 163 1.38 -5.21 9.86
CA LEU A 163 2.17 -6.20 9.12
C LEU A 163 3.02 -7.07 10.04
N ASP A 164 3.56 -6.49 11.12
CA ASP A 164 4.35 -7.24 12.12
C ASP A 164 3.48 -8.23 12.92
N GLU A 165 2.23 -7.86 13.22
CA GLU A 165 1.27 -8.69 13.95
C GLU A 165 0.66 -9.83 13.12
N LEU A 166 0.92 -9.88 11.81
CA LEU A 166 0.40 -10.96 10.97
C LEU A 166 0.93 -12.33 11.42
N PRO A 167 0.08 -13.34 11.56
CA PRO A 167 0.51 -14.70 11.90
C PRO A 167 1.37 -15.31 10.79
N GLU A 168 2.17 -16.31 11.15
CA GLU A 168 2.80 -17.13 10.12
C GLU A 168 1.74 -17.94 9.38
N PRO A 169 1.78 -17.97 8.03
CA PRO A 169 0.80 -18.73 7.26
C PRO A 169 0.90 -20.22 7.51
N GLU A 170 -0.25 -20.88 7.61
CA GLU A 170 -0.31 -22.34 7.64
C GLU A 170 -0.04 -22.89 6.23
N GLY A 171 0.82 -23.90 6.09
CA GLY A 171 1.12 -24.56 4.81
C GLY A 171 2.49 -24.22 4.20
N ASP A 172 2.75 -24.72 2.99
CA ASP A 172 3.99 -24.47 2.27
C ASP A 172 4.01 -23.06 1.67
N PHE A 173 5.06 -22.43 1.88
CA PHE A 173 5.68 -21.17 1.52
C PHE A 173 4.85 -20.02 0.93
N ILE A 174 3.75 -20.10 0.33
CA ILE A 174 2.95 -18.95 -0.13
C ILE A 174 1.52 -19.41 -0.41
N ALA A 175 0.68 -19.42 0.61
CA ALA A 175 -0.76 -19.53 0.42
C ALA A 175 -1.30 -18.13 0.08
N GLY A 176 -1.43 -17.81 -1.18
CA GLY A 176 -2.07 -16.59 -1.63
C GLY A 176 -2.79 -16.85 -2.94
N ASP A 177 -4.06 -16.56 -2.97
CA ASP A 177 -4.79 -16.44 -4.21
C ASP A 177 -4.29 -15.16 -4.89
N TRP A 178 -3.38 -15.34 -5.86
CA TRP A 178 -2.78 -14.24 -6.61
C TRP A 178 -3.80 -13.62 -7.55
N GLY A 179 -4.77 -12.91 -7.00
CA GLY A 179 -5.64 -12.05 -7.77
C GLY A 179 -4.82 -10.88 -8.32
N MET A 180 -4.08 -11.09 -9.40
CA MET A 180 -3.37 -10.02 -10.07
C MET A 180 -4.35 -9.14 -10.81
N ILE A 181 -4.39 -7.85 -10.46
CA ILE A 181 -5.02 -6.81 -11.26
C ILE A 181 -3.97 -6.42 -12.32
N SER A 182 -4.26 -6.71 -13.55
CA SER A 182 -3.51 -6.24 -14.71
C SER A 182 -3.83 -4.77 -15.02
#